data_3b3c82a1a1f6b7d50a5722feec30fd8c
#
_entry.id   3b3c82a1a1f6b7d50a5722feec30fd8c
#
_cell.length_a   1.000
_cell.length_b   1.000
_cell.length_c   1.000
_cell.angle_alpha   90.00
_cell.angle_beta   90.00
_cell.angle_gamma   90.00
#
_symmetry.space_group_name_H-M   'P 1'
#
loop_
_entity.id
_entity.type
_entity.pdbx_description
1 polymer ?
#
loop_
_entity_poly.entity_id
_entity_poly.type
_entity_poly.pdbx_seq_one_letter_code
_entity_poly.pdbx_strand_id
1 'polypeptide(L)'
;LNASLTAIQSELPEGYNVFMDSEKFKSLLWMILPGLMYIMIGQDIYQRLFACKDHKTAIKASVCSAVLVCIVSVMPVTLGLIARVKHPELATAGTSAAAFATIAMSTLPGWAVGIIIAAALSAIFSTADSCLSAAASHFMTDLYLPYIGKNVDTKDRRLVTISRAFTVIAGLAAVGVSMLL
;
A
#
# COMPACT_ATOMS: atom_id res chain seq x y z
N LEU A 1 14.03 -1.05 27.66
CA LEU A 1 13.49 -1.65 26.42
C LEU A 1 13.01 -3.09 26.65
N ASN A 2 13.81 -3.95 27.31
CA ASN A 2 13.42 -5.34 27.60
C ASN A 2 12.24 -5.45 28.57
N ALA A 3 12.20 -4.61 29.60
CA ALA A 3 11.07 -4.57 30.56
C ALA A 3 9.75 -4.12 29.93
N SER A 4 9.80 -3.21 28.96
CA SER A 4 8.62 -2.80 28.21
C SER A 4 8.13 -3.85 27.23
N LEU A 5 9.03 -4.62 26.60
CA LEU A 5 8.64 -5.70 25.70
C LEU A 5 8.03 -6.88 26.46
N THR A 6 8.58 -7.25 27.61
CA THR A 6 8.00 -8.31 28.47
C THR A 6 6.65 -7.90 29.07
N ALA A 7 6.47 -6.64 29.44
CA ALA A 7 5.17 -6.14 29.89
C ALA A 7 4.12 -6.16 28.79
N ILE A 8 4.48 -5.76 27.57
CA ILE A 8 3.58 -5.85 26.39
C ILE A 8 3.23 -7.32 26.11
N GLN A 9 4.19 -8.23 26.24
CA GLN A 9 3.99 -9.64 25.97
C GLN A 9 3.06 -10.33 26.99
N SER A 10 3.06 -9.89 28.25
CA SER A 10 2.18 -10.42 29.30
C SER A 10 0.75 -9.88 29.22
N GLU A 11 0.54 -8.71 28.62
CA GLU A 11 -0.78 -8.08 28.49
C GLU A 11 -1.49 -8.43 27.15
N LEU A 12 -0.81 -9.14 26.24
CA LEU A 12 -1.43 -9.60 24.99
C LEU A 12 -2.38 -10.78 25.25
N PRO A 13 -3.56 -10.81 24.61
CA PRO A 13 -4.50 -11.93 24.72
C PRO A 13 -3.85 -13.28 24.44
N GLU A 14 -4.33 -14.33 25.12
CA GLU A 14 -3.89 -15.70 24.87
C GLU A 14 -4.00 -16.04 23.38
N GLY A 15 -2.92 -16.54 22.83
CA GLY A 15 -2.83 -16.86 21.41
C GLY A 15 -1.97 -15.91 20.57
N TYR A 16 -1.61 -14.73 21.01
CA TYR A 16 -0.64 -13.88 20.30
C TYR A 16 0.78 -14.44 20.37
N ASN A 17 1.08 -15.25 21.38
CA ASN A 17 2.39 -15.87 21.59
C ASN A 17 2.58 -17.21 20.84
N VAL A 18 1.53 -17.76 20.22
CA VAL A 18 1.62 -19.02 19.46
C VAL A 18 1.86 -18.70 17.99
N PHE A 19 3.08 -18.89 17.54
CA PHE A 19 3.52 -18.52 16.18
C PHE A 19 2.93 -19.43 15.09
N MET A 20 2.54 -20.67 15.39
CA MET A 20 2.06 -21.65 14.42
C MET A 20 0.91 -22.50 14.98
N ASP A 21 -0.28 -21.96 14.97
CA ASP A 21 -1.51 -22.72 15.06
C ASP A 21 -2.10 -22.91 13.64
N SER A 22 -2.78 -24.03 13.39
CA SER A 22 -3.33 -24.37 12.07
C SER A 22 -4.23 -23.28 11.50
N GLU A 23 -5.04 -22.61 12.32
CA GLU A 23 -5.92 -21.52 11.88
C GLU A 23 -5.15 -20.25 11.56
N LYS A 24 -4.09 -19.96 12.32
CA LYS A 24 -3.22 -18.83 12.05
C LYS A 24 -2.38 -19.03 10.80
N PHE A 25 -1.93 -20.25 10.54
CA PHE A 25 -1.22 -20.57 9.31
C PHE A 25 -2.10 -20.39 8.07
N LYS A 26 -3.36 -20.82 8.12
CA LYS A 26 -4.34 -20.55 7.05
C LYS A 26 -4.53 -19.05 6.85
N SER A 27 -4.72 -18.31 7.94
CA SER A 27 -4.88 -16.85 7.89
C SER A 27 -3.66 -16.16 7.27
N LEU A 28 -2.46 -16.60 7.62
CA LEU A 28 -1.20 -16.15 7.04
C LEU A 28 -1.14 -16.42 5.52
N LEU A 29 -1.52 -17.63 5.10
CA LEU A 29 -1.57 -17.99 3.68
C LEU A 29 -2.57 -17.10 2.92
N TRP A 30 -3.76 -16.85 3.48
CA TRP A 30 -4.75 -15.96 2.88
C TRP A 30 -4.27 -14.51 2.74
N MET A 31 -3.36 -14.05 3.62
CA MET A 31 -2.74 -12.73 3.51
C MET A 31 -1.58 -12.68 2.51
N ILE A 32 -0.74 -13.72 2.50
CA ILE A 32 0.47 -13.75 1.67
C ILE A 32 0.14 -14.07 0.20
N LEU A 33 -0.79 -14.99 -0.05
CA LEU A 33 -1.09 -15.47 -1.40
C LEU A 33 -1.55 -14.38 -2.36
N PRO A 34 -2.49 -13.49 -2.00
CA PRO A 34 -2.86 -12.36 -2.87
C PRO A 34 -1.69 -11.42 -3.16
N GLY A 35 -0.82 -11.18 -2.15
CA GLY A 35 0.38 -10.36 -2.33
C GLY A 35 1.37 -10.98 -3.33
N LEU A 36 1.60 -12.29 -3.25
CA LEU A 36 2.45 -13.00 -4.22
C LEU A 36 1.83 -12.97 -5.63
N MET A 37 0.51 -13.15 -5.75
CA MET A 37 -0.19 -13.06 -7.03
C MET A 37 -0.07 -11.63 -7.59
N TYR A 38 -0.21 -10.61 -6.75
CA TYR A 38 -0.05 -9.22 -7.17
C TYR A 38 1.35 -8.92 -7.73
N ILE A 39 2.41 -9.47 -7.13
CA ILE A 39 3.78 -9.31 -7.64
C ILE A 39 3.90 -9.86 -9.06
N MET A 40 3.15 -10.89 -9.41
CA MET A 40 3.20 -11.50 -10.76
C MET A 40 2.40 -10.72 -11.82
N ILE A 41 1.38 -9.97 -11.44
CA ILE A 41 0.47 -9.27 -12.37
C ILE A 41 0.45 -7.75 -12.20
N GLY A 42 1.07 -7.21 -11.14
CA GLY A 42 1.05 -5.78 -10.82
C GLY A 42 1.78 -4.93 -11.85
N GLN A 43 1.04 -4.25 -12.70
CA GLN A 43 1.58 -3.39 -13.76
C GLN A 43 2.50 -2.29 -13.23
N ASP A 44 2.19 -1.72 -12.07
CA ASP A 44 2.99 -0.69 -11.41
C ASP A 44 4.39 -1.18 -11.02
N ILE A 45 4.53 -2.45 -10.65
CA ILE A 45 5.82 -3.09 -10.38
C ILE A 45 6.63 -3.22 -11.66
N TYR A 46 6.02 -3.73 -12.73
CA TYR A 46 6.68 -3.91 -14.01
C TYR A 46 7.09 -2.59 -14.65
N GLN A 47 6.27 -1.55 -14.58
CA GLN A 47 6.64 -0.21 -15.06
C GLN A 47 7.94 0.30 -14.44
N ARG A 48 8.11 0.09 -13.14
CA ARG A 48 9.34 0.48 -12.42
C ARG A 48 10.55 -0.38 -12.81
N LEU A 49 10.34 -1.69 -12.99
CA LEU A 49 11.40 -2.60 -13.42
C LEU A 49 11.86 -2.31 -14.85
N PHE A 50 10.94 -2.05 -15.77
CA PHE A 50 11.27 -1.72 -17.15
C PHE A 50 11.88 -0.32 -17.33
N ALA A 51 11.67 0.58 -16.40
CA ALA A 51 12.34 1.89 -16.37
C ALA A 51 13.81 1.82 -15.96
N CYS A 52 14.29 0.66 -15.45
CA CYS A 52 15.69 0.50 -15.07
C CYS A 52 16.60 0.41 -16.29
N LYS A 53 17.80 0.99 -16.18
CA LYS A 53 18.79 1.03 -17.26
C LYS A 53 19.27 -0.35 -17.69
N ASP A 54 19.41 -1.27 -16.76
CA ASP A 54 19.92 -2.62 -17.00
C ASP A 54 19.38 -3.59 -15.94
N HIS A 55 19.41 -4.89 -16.26
CA HIS A 55 18.90 -5.97 -15.42
C HIS A 55 19.60 -6.03 -14.03
N LYS A 56 20.90 -5.76 -13.98
CA LYS A 56 21.65 -5.74 -12.71
C LYS A 56 21.20 -4.61 -11.78
N THR A 57 20.88 -3.45 -12.35
CA THR A 57 20.33 -2.31 -11.60
C THR A 57 18.93 -2.62 -11.10
N ALA A 58 18.08 -3.26 -11.91
CA ALA A 58 16.75 -3.69 -11.49
C ALA A 58 16.80 -4.66 -10.29
N ILE A 59 17.67 -5.67 -10.34
CA ILE A 59 17.84 -6.62 -9.22
C ILE A 59 18.34 -5.92 -7.96
N LYS A 60 19.38 -5.08 -8.07
CA LYS A 60 19.92 -4.34 -6.91
C LYS A 60 18.87 -3.42 -6.27
N ALA A 61 18.12 -2.70 -7.09
CA ALA A 61 17.05 -1.83 -6.63
C ALA A 61 15.95 -2.62 -5.91
N SER A 62 15.53 -3.76 -6.46
CA SER A 62 14.52 -4.63 -5.86
C SER A 62 14.97 -5.20 -4.51
N VAL A 63 16.22 -5.70 -4.42
CA VAL A 63 16.76 -6.24 -3.16
C VAL A 63 16.89 -5.12 -2.12
N CYS A 64 17.42 -3.97 -2.50
CA CYS A 64 17.55 -2.82 -1.60
C CYS A 64 16.17 -2.36 -1.09
N SER A 65 15.18 -2.26 -1.97
CA SER A 65 13.81 -1.92 -1.60
C SER A 65 13.20 -2.95 -0.64
N ALA A 66 13.41 -4.25 -0.88
CA ALA A 66 12.92 -5.31 0.00
C ALA A 66 13.50 -5.19 1.41
N VAL A 67 14.80 -4.96 1.53
CA VAL A 67 15.46 -4.77 2.84
C VAL A 67 14.92 -3.53 3.55
N LEU A 68 14.78 -2.40 2.83
CA LEU A 68 14.23 -1.17 3.41
C LEU A 68 12.77 -1.36 3.87
N VAL A 69 11.94 -2.03 3.08
CA VAL A 69 10.55 -2.33 3.46
C VAL A 69 10.50 -3.22 4.69
N CYS A 70 11.35 -4.24 4.80
CA CYS A 70 11.44 -5.08 5.99
C CYS A 70 11.79 -4.27 7.25
N ILE A 71 12.73 -3.34 7.14
CA ILE A 71 13.12 -2.48 8.27
C ILE A 71 11.99 -1.54 8.67
N VAL A 72 11.39 -0.86 7.68
CA VAL A 72 10.32 0.13 7.93
C VAL A 72 9.04 -0.54 8.43
N SER A 73 8.72 -1.76 7.98
CA SER A 73 7.50 -2.48 8.38
C SER A 73 7.44 -2.83 9.87
N VAL A 74 8.57 -2.86 10.57
CA VAL A 74 8.60 -3.08 12.03
C VAL A 74 7.89 -1.95 12.78
N MET A 75 7.98 -0.71 12.29
CA MET A 75 7.35 0.46 12.95
C MET A 75 5.81 0.35 13.05
N PRO A 76 5.07 0.16 11.95
CA PRO A 76 3.61 0.08 12.04
C PRO A 76 3.14 -1.16 12.83
N VAL A 77 3.89 -2.27 12.79
CA VAL A 77 3.57 -3.45 13.60
C VAL A 77 3.70 -3.16 15.09
N THR A 78 4.80 -2.55 15.52
CA THR A 78 5.00 -2.18 16.92
C THR A 78 3.98 -1.16 17.40
N LEU A 79 3.63 -0.16 16.57
CA LEU A 79 2.59 0.80 16.89
C LEU A 79 1.21 0.13 17.02
N GLY A 80 0.90 -0.82 16.15
CA GLY A 80 -0.34 -1.60 16.23
C GLY A 80 -0.45 -2.43 17.52
N LEU A 81 0.65 -3.04 17.96
CA LEU A 81 0.71 -3.76 19.25
C LEU A 81 0.53 -2.82 20.44
N ILE A 82 1.17 -1.66 20.44
CA ILE A 82 0.99 -0.65 21.48
C ILE A 82 -0.45 -0.15 21.51
N ALA A 83 -1.06 0.07 20.32
CA ALA A 83 -2.46 0.43 20.20
C ALA A 83 -3.37 -0.58 20.90
N ARG A 84 -3.13 -1.85 20.62
CA ARG A 84 -3.91 -2.94 21.17
C ARG A 84 -3.88 -3.00 22.70
N VAL A 85 -2.71 -2.73 23.27
CA VAL A 85 -2.52 -2.74 24.73
C VAL A 85 -3.14 -1.49 25.40
N LYS A 86 -2.91 -0.30 24.83
CA LYS A 86 -3.39 0.96 25.40
C LYS A 86 -4.88 1.24 25.16
N HIS A 87 -5.40 0.74 24.06
CA HIS A 87 -6.74 1.02 23.56
C HIS A 87 -7.42 -0.29 23.13
N PRO A 88 -7.78 -1.19 24.08
CA PRO A 88 -8.39 -2.48 23.75
C PRO A 88 -9.74 -2.32 23.03
N GLU A 89 -10.42 -1.18 23.20
CA GLU A 89 -11.65 -0.83 22.49
C GLU A 89 -11.48 -0.73 20.97
N LEU A 90 -10.26 -0.45 20.47
CA LEU A 90 -9.94 -0.41 19.04
C LEU A 90 -9.80 -1.80 18.41
N ALA A 91 -9.98 -2.85 19.17
CA ALA A 91 -9.89 -4.22 18.70
C ALA A 91 -11.08 -4.68 17.86
N THR A 92 -12.18 -3.95 17.88
CA THR A 92 -13.35 -4.27 17.09
C THR A 92 -13.16 -3.89 15.62
N ALA A 93 -13.72 -4.68 14.71
CA ALA A 93 -13.46 -4.59 13.26
C ALA A 93 -13.72 -3.20 12.64
N GLY A 94 -14.61 -2.39 13.21
CA GLY A 94 -14.91 -1.05 12.69
C GLY A 94 -13.97 0.07 13.18
N THR A 95 -13.25 -0.15 14.28
CA THR A 95 -12.43 0.89 14.94
C THR A 95 -10.93 0.68 14.77
N SER A 96 -10.50 -0.50 14.36
CA SER A 96 -9.07 -0.83 14.15
C SER A 96 -8.39 0.07 13.10
N ALA A 97 -9.12 0.53 12.08
CA ALA A 97 -8.59 1.47 11.09
C ALA A 97 -8.20 2.82 11.69
N ALA A 98 -8.82 3.24 12.79
CA ALA A 98 -8.51 4.48 13.49
C ALA A 98 -7.34 4.35 14.48
N ALA A 99 -6.82 3.15 14.72
CA ALA A 99 -5.81 2.87 15.75
C ALA A 99 -4.56 3.75 15.60
N PHE A 100 -4.06 3.91 14.38
CA PHE A 100 -2.90 4.74 14.09
C PHE A 100 -3.13 6.22 14.43
N ALA A 101 -4.27 6.76 14.00
CA ALA A 101 -4.63 8.16 14.27
C ALA A 101 -4.85 8.38 15.77
N THR A 102 -5.53 7.47 16.46
CA THR A 102 -5.81 7.55 17.91
C THR A 102 -4.53 7.57 18.71
N ILE A 103 -3.56 6.69 18.43
CA ILE A 103 -2.27 6.69 19.10
C ILE A 103 -1.49 7.97 18.82
N ALA A 104 -1.45 8.41 17.57
CA ALA A 104 -0.77 9.65 17.22
C ALA A 104 -1.35 10.83 18.01
N MET A 105 -2.69 10.94 18.08
CA MET A 105 -3.37 12.02 18.80
C MET A 105 -3.20 11.94 20.32
N SER A 106 -3.12 10.75 20.89
CA SER A 106 -2.99 10.56 22.35
C SER A 106 -1.57 10.72 22.87
N THR A 107 -0.56 10.57 22.02
CA THR A 107 0.85 10.47 22.45
C THR A 107 1.69 11.66 22.02
N LEU A 108 1.33 12.35 20.93
CA LEU A 108 2.15 13.36 20.30
C LEU A 108 1.54 14.77 20.39
N PRO A 109 2.38 15.82 20.39
CA PRO A 109 1.90 17.20 20.32
C PRO A 109 1.24 17.47 18.95
N GLY A 110 0.28 18.39 18.90
CA GLY A 110 -0.57 18.64 17.72
C GLY A 110 0.19 18.88 16.42
N TRP A 111 1.34 19.57 16.45
CA TRP A 111 2.16 19.80 15.26
C TRP A 111 2.75 18.50 14.68
N ALA A 112 3.16 17.57 15.56
CA ALA A 112 3.69 16.27 15.14
C ALA A 112 2.58 15.37 14.56
N VAL A 113 1.39 15.42 15.14
CA VAL A 113 0.18 14.74 14.62
C VAL A 113 -0.11 15.23 13.20
N GLY A 114 -0.07 16.55 12.95
CA GLY A 114 -0.28 17.13 11.64
C GLY A 114 0.72 16.59 10.59
N ILE A 115 2.00 16.50 10.92
CA ILE A 115 3.04 15.93 10.05
C ILE A 115 2.77 14.46 9.74
N ILE A 116 2.40 13.67 10.74
CA ILE A 116 2.13 12.24 10.58
C ILE A 116 0.90 12.00 9.70
N ILE A 117 -0.17 12.76 9.90
CA ILE A 117 -1.37 12.67 9.06
C ILE A 117 -1.04 13.08 7.62
N ALA A 118 -0.28 14.16 7.42
CA ALA A 118 0.16 14.57 6.09
C ALA A 118 1.01 13.50 5.41
N ALA A 119 1.91 12.85 6.14
CA ALA A 119 2.73 11.75 5.61
C ALA A 119 1.86 10.53 5.22
N ALA A 120 0.88 10.17 6.04
CA ALA A 120 -0.06 9.09 5.75
C ALA A 120 -0.89 9.39 4.49
N LEU A 121 -1.43 10.61 4.37
CA LEU A 121 -2.14 11.06 3.18
C LEU A 121 -1.24 11.03 1.94
N SER A 122 0.01 11.47 2.04
CA SER A 122 0.98 11.41 0.94
C SER A 122 1.24 9.97 0.48
N ALA A 123 1.32 9.02 1.40
CA ALA A 123 1.47 7.60 1.06
C ALA A 123 0.25 7.06 0.31
N ILE A 124 -0.96 7.42 0.75
CA ILE A 124 -2.21 7.05 0.08
C ILE A 124 -2.26 7.64 -1.33
N PHE A 125 -1.95 8.92 -1.50
CA PHE A 125 -1.92 9.58 -2.81
C PHE A 125 -0.88 8.96 -3.75
N SER A 126 0.31 8.62 -3.24
CA SER A 126 1.34 7.94 -4.03
C SER A 126 0.86 6.58 -4.58
N THR A 127 0.09 5.83 -3.80
CA THR A 127 -0.50 4.56 -4.23
C THR A 127 -1.61 4.79 -5.27
N ALA A 128 -2.49 5.75 -5.03
CA ALA A 128 -3.55 6.11 -5.95
C ALA A 128 -3.00 6.55 -7.32
N ASP A 129 -1.95 7.37 -7.33
CA ASP A 129 -1.26 7.80 -8.55
C ASP A 129 -0.68 6.62 -9.33
N SER A 130 -0.03 5.67 -8.64
CA SER A 130 0.48 4.44 -9.26
C SER A 130 -0.64 3.60 -9.90
N CYS A 131 -1.77 3.44 -9.20
CA CYS A 131 -2.93 2.71 -9.71
C CYS A 131 -3.56 3.40 -10.94
N LEU A 132 -3.72 4.72 -10.92
CA LEU A 132 -4.24 5.49 -12.04
C LEU A 132 -3.30 5.43 -13.25
N SER A 133 -2.00 5.50 -13.03
CA SER A 133 -0.98 5.37 -14.07
C SER A 133 -1.02 3.98 -14.72
N ALA A 134 -1.14 2.91 -13.91
CA ALA A 134 -1.29 1.55 -14.40
C ALA A 134 -2.58 1.38 -15.22
N ALA A 135 -3.71 1.88 -14.71
CA ALA A 135 -4.99 1.84 -15.42
C ALA A 135 -4.93 2.58 -16.77
N ALA A 136 -4.31 3.76 -16.81
CA ALA A 136 -4.12 4.52 -18.03
C ALA A 136 -3.21 3.78 -19.03
N SER A 137 -2.17 3.11 -18.55
CA SER A 137 -1.29 2.28 -19.40
C SER A 137 -2.05 1.12 -20.02
N HIS A 138 -2.83 0.36 -19.25
CA HIS A 138 -3.67 -0.71 -19.77
C HIS A 138 -4.71 -0.20 -20.76
N PHE A 139 -5.39 0.90 -20.45
CA PHE A 139 -6.34 1.50 -21.38
C PHE A 139 -5.67 1.81 -22.72
N MET A 140 -4.49 2.43 -22.69
CA MET A 140 -3.78 2.82 -23.91
C MET A 140 -3.28 1.60 -24.69
N THR A 141 -2.64 0.61 -24.02
CA THR A 141 -2.01 -0.53 -24.68
C THR A 141 -2.99 -1.61 -25.11
N ASP A 142 -4.03 -1.86 -24.31
CA ASP A 142 -4.91 -3.02 -24.49
C ASP A 142 -6.23 -2.66 -25.17
N LEU A 143 -6.69 -1.40 -25.02
CA LEU A 143 -7.94 -0.94 -25.61
C LEU A 143 -7.74 0.09 -26.73
N TYR A 144 -7.05 1.20 -26.46
CA TYR A 144 -6.98 2.30 -27.40
C TYR A 144 -6.16 1.95 -28.65
N LEU A 145 -4.92 1.52 -28.47
CA LEU A 145 -4.01 1.23 -29.60
C LEU A 145 -4.51 0.08 -30.50
N PRO A 146 -5.00 -1.07 -29.99
CA PRO A 146 -5.46 -2.16 -30.83
C PRO A 146 -6.75 -1.85 -31.60
N TYR A 147 -7.67 -1.09 -31.03
CA TYR A 147 -9.00 -0.88 -31.60
C TYR A 147 -9.18 0.45 -32.33
N ILE A 148 -8.60 1.52 -31.81
CA ILE A 148 -8.82 2.90 -32.29
C ILE A 148 -7.55 3.47 -32.93
N GLY A 149 -6.40 3.22 -32.32
CA GLY A 149 -5.12 3.83 -32.68
C GLY A 149 -4.22 3.00 -33.61
N LYS A 150 -4.76 2.05 -34.38
CA LYS A 150 -3.97 1.09 -35.20
C LYS A 150 -2.90 1.71 -36.10
N ASN A 151 -3.10 2.95 -36.55
CA ASN A 151 -2.20 3.66 -37.48
C ASN A 151 -1.54 4.89 -36.85
N VAL A 152 -1.62 5.05 -35.52
CA VAL A 152 -1.04 6.21 -34.83
C VAL A 152 0.40 5.86 -34.43
N ASP A 153 1.34 6.75 -34.81
CA ASP A 153 2.73 6.62 -34.37
C ASP A 153 2.80 6.71 -32.83
N THR A 154 3.48 5.76 -32.20
CA THR A 154 3.66 5.69 -30.75
C THR A 154 4.34 6.94 -30.14
N LYS A 155 4.95 7.79 -30.97
CA LYS A 155 5.55 9.07 -30.60
C LYS A 155 4.60 10.27 -30.70
N ASP A 156 3.34 10.06 -31.13
CA ASP A 156 2.39 11.15 -31.28
C ASP A 156 2.00 11.74 -29.91
N ARG A 157 2.13 13.06 -29.76
CA ARG A 157 1.70 13.80 -28.57
C ARG A 157 0.21 13.63 -28.24
N ARG A 158 -0.60 13.29 -29.22
CA ARG A 158 -2.04 13.01 -29.03
C ARG A 158 -2.26 11.83 -28.08
N LEU A 159 -1.41 10.80 -28.13
CA LEU A 159 -1.51 9.66 -27.22
C LEU A 159 -1.32 10.07 -25.75
N VAL A 160 -0.41 10.99 -25.49
CA VAL A 160 -0.20 11.54 -24.14
C VAL A 160 -1.42 12.31 -23.66
N THR A 161 -2.05 13.08 -24.55
CA THR A 161 -3.26 13.85 -24.20
C THR A 161 -4.43 12.91 -23.89
N ILE A 162 -4.62 11.87 -24.68
CA ILE A 162 -5.68 10.86 -24.47
C ILE A 162 -5.44 10.10 -23.16
N SER A 163 -4.22 9.68 -22.89
CA SER A 163 -3.86 9.02 -21.63
C SER A 163 -4.16 9.91 -20.41
N ARG A 164 -3.80 11.21 -20.48
CA ARG A 164 -4.09 12.17 -19.41
C ARG A 164 -5.60 12.38 -19.23
N ALA A 165 -6.36 12.52 -20.32
CA ALA A 165 -7.81 12.64 -20.25
C ALA A 165 -8.44 11.40 -19.59
N PHE A 166 -8.00 10.21 -19.98
CA PHE A 166 -8.45 8.95 -19.35
C PHE A 166 -8.14 8.94 -17.84
N THR A 167 -6.92 9.32 -17.44
CA THR A 167 -6.53 9.37 -16.02
C THR A 167 -7.45 10.27 -15.20
N VAL A 168 -7.78 11.45 -15.74
CA VAL A 168 -8.71 12.39 -15.07
C VAL A 168 -10.12 11.79 -14.96
N ILE A 169 -10.62 11.20 -16.04
CA ILE A 169 -11.96 10.58 -16.05
C ILE A 169 -12.01 9.40 -15.07
N ALA A 170 -11.00 8.53 -15.08
CA ALA A 170 -10.91 7.40 -14.18
C ALA A 170 -10.81 7.83 -12.71
N GLY A 171 -10.04 8.88 -12.42
CA GLY A 171 -9.95 9.45 -11.08
C GLY A 171 -11.28 10.03 -10.60
N LEU A 172 -11.98 10.78 -11.44
CA LEU A 172 -13.31 11.31 -11.11
C LEU A 172 -14.34 10.18 -10.90
N ALA A 173 -14.30 9.15 -11.75
CA ALA A 173 -15.16 7.98 -11.58
C ALA A 173 -14.88 7.25 -10.26
N ALA A 174 -13.61 7.09 -9.88
CA ALA A 174 -13.24 6.47 -8.61
C ALA A 174 -13.77 7.27 -7.40
N VAL A 175 -13.68 8.61 -7.45
CA VAL A 175 -14.27 9.47 -6.42
C VAL A 175 -15.79 9.33 -6.39
N GLY A 176 -16.44 9.30 -7.55
CA GLY A 176 -17.89 9.10 -7.64
C GLY A 176 -18.34 7.79 -7.03
N VAL A 177 -17.65 6.70 -7.34
CA VAL A 177 -17.93 5.37 -6.74
C VAL A 177 -17.70 5.37 -5.24
N SER A 178 -16.62 6.01 -4.77
CA SER A 178 -16.32 6.12 -3.33
C SER A 178 -17.37 6.91 -2.55
N MET A 179 -18.10 7.82 -3.19
CA MET A 179 -19.20 8.55 -2.54
C MET A 179 -20.52 7.77 -2.48
N LEU A 180 -20.64 6.70 -3.28
CA LEU A 180 -21.84 5.85 -3.33
C LEU A 180 -21.73 4.61 -2.41
N LEU A 181 -20.52 4.27 -1.95
CA LEU A 181 -20.20 3.17 -1.05
C LEU A 181 -20.11 3.66 0.40
#